data_d5758693b93c3776813216c356ab0833
#
_entry.id   d5758693b93c3776813216c356ab0833
#
_cell.length_a   1.000
_cell.length_b   1.000
_cell.length_c   1.000
_cell.angle_alpha   90.00
_cell.angle_beta   90.00
_cell.angle_gamma   90.00
#
_symmetry.space_group_name_H-M   'P 1'
#
loop_
_entity.id
_entity.type
_entity.pdbx_description
1 polymer ?
#
loop_
_entity_poly.entity_id
_entity_poly.type
_entity_poly.pdbx_seq_one_letter_code
_entity_poly.pdbx_strand_id
1 'polypeptide(L)'
;MKIKYLVLALLPLSLMACQTVQNVTDNVISQINTTAAKNLTEYNWTYQGSKASKPLVLSFNADQKLAIQTGCNNQGGTWAVEGNKIVTSPLVSTMMACTDDLMQQERLSADIFSEKKVPFEISTVNGQAILTVTDAKGQKHVFTGEKVANSNVLTNYTWSYQPANTKRPIVLSFLA
;
A
#
# COMPACT_ATOMS: atom_id res chain seq x y z
N MET A 1 32.02 69.11 -28.87
CA MET A 1 31.90 68.28 -27.68
C MET A 1 30.77 67.26 -27.93
N LYS A 2 31.09 66.01 -28.30
CA LYS A 2 30.09 64.98 -28.65
C LYS A 2 29.99 63.99 -27.47
N ILE A 3 28.86 64.01 -26.76
CA ILE A 3 28.56 63.07 -25.67
C ILE A 3 28.03 61.77 -26.29
N LYS A 4 28.75 60.66 -26.10
CA LYS A 4 28.32 59.30 -26.49
C LYS A 4 27.53 58.73 -25.33
N TYR A 5 26.23 58.48 -25.54
CA TYR A 5 25.39 57.74 -24.62
C TYR A 5 25.72 56.26 -24.75
N LEU A 6 26.24 55.68 -23.68
CA LEU A 6 26.44 54.20 -23.53
C LEU A 6 25.12 53.63 -23.02
N VAL A 7 24.38 52.95 -23.90
CA VAL A 7 23.17 52.21 -23.49
C VAL A 7 23.61 50.89 -22.90
N LEU A 8 23.47 50.79 -21.56
CA LEU A 8 23.69 49.53 -20.84
C LEU A 8 22.44 48.69 -21.02
N ALA A 9 22.51 47.64 -21.82
CA ALA A 9 21.46 46.64 -21.95
C ALA A 9 21.46 45.73 -20.70
N LEU A 10 20.54 45.95 -19.78
CA LEU A 10 20.23 45.04 -18.67
C LEU A 10 19.44 43.87 -19.21
N LEU A 11 20.07 42.73 -19.38
CA LEU A 11 19.43 41.43 -19.65
C LEU A 11 18.71 40.95 -18.41
N PRO A 12 17.43 40.51 -18.48
CA PRO A 12 16.76 39.90 -17.36
C PRO A 12 17.19 38.39 -17.29
N LEU A 13 18.19 38.13 -16.48
CA LEU A 13 18.53 36.74 -16.06
C LEU A 13 17.82 36.49 -14.74
N SER A 14 16.59 35.97 -14.75
CA SER A 14 16.02 35.35 -13.55
C SER A 14 14.59 34.89 -13.72
N LEU A 15 14.31 33.84 -14.49
CA LEU A 15 13.04 33.10 -14.38
C LEU A 15 13.12 31.60 -14.70
N MET A 16 14.31 31.05 -14.99
CA MET A 16 14.44 29.63 -15.31
C MET A 16 14.82 28.71 -14.14
N ALA A 17 15.16 29.25 -12.97
CA ALA A 17 15.64 28.43 -11.84
C ALA A 17 14.50 27.74 -11.04
N CYS A 18 13.28 28.29 -11.05
CA CYS A 18 12.17 27.71 -10.27
C CYS A 18 11.56 26.46 -10.89
N GLN A 19 11.53 26.33 -12.21
CA GLN A 19 10.91 25.18 -12.88
C GLN A 19 11.74 23.89 -12.78
N THR A 20 13.06 24.01 -12.76
CA THR A 20 13.97 22.85 -12.65
C THR A 20 13.90 22.21 -11.25
N VAL A 21 13.78 23.01 -10.20
CA VAL A 21 13.71 22.50 -8.81
C VAL A 21 12.38 21.81 -8.56
N GLN A 22 11.26 22.34 -9.05
CA GLN A 22 9.94 21.71 -8.92
C GLN A 22 9.89 20.36 -9.63
N ASN A 23 10.38 20.23 -10.85
CA ASN A 23 10.39 18.97 -11.61
C ASN A 23 11.23 17.88 -10.93
N VAL A 24 12.36 18.24 -10.31
CA VAL A 24 13.19 17.27 -9.56
C VAL A 24 12.46 16.81 -8.29
N THR A 25 11.83 17.73 -7.58
CA THR A 25 11.09 17.40 -6.34
C THR A 25 9.91 16.49 -6.64
N ASP A 26 9.13 16.78 -7.68
CA ASP A 26 7.96 15.97 -8.06
C ASP A 26 8.36 14.56 -8.52
N ASN A 27 9.46 14.43 -9.25
CA ASN A 27 10.00 13.13 -9.64
C ASN A 27 10.47 12.30 -8.43
N VAL A 28 11.16 12.92 -7.47
CA VAL A 28 11.62 12.25 -6.24
C VAL A 28 10.44 11.78 -5.40
N ILE A 29 9.44 12.65 -5.20
CA ILE A 29 8.22 12.30 -4.45
C ILE A 29 7.48 11.14 -5.14
N SER A 30 7.34 11.18 -6.46
CA SER A 30 6.70 10.12 -7.22
C SER A 30 7.42 8.77 -7.06
N GLN A 31 8.76 8.77 -7.09
CA GLN A 31 9.55 7.54 -6.88
C GLN A 31 9.42 7.01 -5.45
N ILE A 32 9.43 7.88 -4.44
CA ILE A 32 9.23 7.49 -3.04
C ILE A 32 7.85 6.84 -2.87
N ASN A 33 6.80 7.45 -3.39
CA ASN A 33 5.44 6.94 -3.31
C ASN A 33 5.30 5.58 -4.01
N THR A 34 5.92 5.42 -5.20
CA THR A 34 5.90 4.15 -5.94
C THR A 34 6.62 3.03 -5.19
N THR A 35 7.78 3.32 -4.60
CA THR A 35 8.53 2.34 -3.80
C THR A 35 7.77 1.95 -2.55
N ALA A 36 7.19 2.91 -1.83
CA ALA A 36 6.39 2.66 -0.64
C ALA A 36 5.11 1.87 -0.96
N ALA A 37 4.43 2.19 -2.07
CA ALA A 37 3.29 1.45 -2.55
C ALA A 37 3.66 -0.01 -2.89
N LYS A 38 4.77 -0.22 -3.60
CA LYS A 38 5.27 -1.56 -3.91
C LYS A 38 5.52 -2.38 -2.64
N ASN A 39 6.19 -1.79 -1.64
CA ASN A 39 6.47 -2.47 -0.38
C ASN A 39 5.17 -2.85 0.36
N LEU A 40 4.12 -2.03 0.32
CA LEU A 40 2.82 -2.36 0.91
C LEU A 40 2.15 -3.54 0.20
N THR A 41 2.24 -3.63 -1.13
CA THR A 41 1.60 -4.70 -1.93
C THR A 41 2.35 -6.04 -1.90
N GLU A 42 3.59 -6.07 -1.45
CA GLU A 42 4.38 -7.31 -1.37
C GLU A 42 3.95 -8.25 -0.24
N TYR A 43 3.13 -7.77 0.70
CA TYR A 43 2.80 -8.51 1.92
C TYR A 43 1.30 -8.45 2.24
N ASN A 44 0.79 -9.53 2.84
CA ASN A 44 -0.39 -9.50 3.67
C ASN A 44 0.03 -9.14 5.09
N TRP A 45 -0.63 -8.16 5.70
CA TRP A 45 -0.22 -7.56 6.96
C TRP A 45 -1.14 -7.99 8.09
N THR A 46 -0.64 -8.78 9.03
CA THR A 46 -1.39 -9.31 10.18
C THR A 46 -1.16 -8.45 11.42
N TYR A 47 -2.24 -7.98 12.03
CA TYR A 47 -2.20 -7.12 13.22
C TYR A 47 -1.73 -7.87 14.45
N GLN A 48 -0.72 -7.32 15.15
CA GLN A 48 -0.10 -7.95 16.31
C GLN A 48 -0.75 -7.57 17.65
N GLY A 49 -1.54 -6.51 17.69
CA GLY A 49 -2.22 -6.04 18.91
C GLY A 49 -3.57 -6.69 19.18
N SER A 50 -4.03 -7.59 18.33
CA SER A 50 -5.33 -8.25 18.47
C SER A 50 -5.27 -9.37 19.52
N LYS A 51 -6.30 -9.40 20.38
CA LYS A 51 -6.63 -10.54 21.26
C LYS A 51 -7.86 -11.30 20.77
N ALA A 52 -8.38 -10.95 19.59
CA ALA A 52 -9.55 -11.58 19.01
C ALA A 52 -9.25 -13.03 18.61
N SER A 53 -10.30 -13.83 18.54
CA SER A 53 -10.22 -15.26 18.19
C SER A 53 -9.74 -15.55 16.77
N LYS A 54 -9.81 -14.53 15.88
CA LYS A 54 -9.30 -14.60 14.51
C LYS A 54 -8.45 -13.36 14.18
N PRO A 55 -7.45 -13.48 13.29
CA PRO A 55 -6.58 -12.35 12.98
C PRO A 55 -7.29 -11.25 12.18
N LEU A 56 -6.80 -10.02 12.31
CA LEU A 56 -7.07 -8.92 11.40
C LEU A 56 -5.95 -8.87 10.37
N VAL A 57 -6.31 -8.93 9.09
CA VAL A 57 -5.34 -8.95 7.98
C VAL A 57 -5.66 -7.84 6.99
N LEU A 58 -4.65 -7.05 6.61
CA LEU A 58 -4.72 -6.04 5.57
C LEU A 58 -4.06 -6.57 4.30
N SER A 59 -4.67 -6.32 3.15
CA SER A 59 -4.09 -6.58 1.84
C SER A 59 -4.22 -5.33 0.97
N PHE A 60 -3.08 -4.78 0.58
CA PHE A 60 -2.98 -3.66 -0.35
C PHE A 60 -2.75 -4.21 -1.75
N ASN A 61 -3.71 -4.08 -2.65
CA ASN A 61 -3.61 -4.63 -4.00
C ASN A 61 -3.04 -3.61 -4.99
N ALA A 62 -2.38 -4.09 -6.04
CA ALA A 62 -1.74 -3.23 -7.05
C ALA A 62 -2.77 -2.37 -7.84
N ASP A 63 -4.04 -2.77 -7.89
CA ASP A 63 -5.14 -2.02 -8.47
C ASP A 63 -5.73 -0.96 -7.52
N GLN A 64 -4.98 -0.55 -6.49
CA GLN A 64 -5.35 0.45 -5.49
C GLN A 64 -6.56 0.05 -4.62
N LYS A 65 -6.85 -1.23 -4.50
CA LYS A 65 -7.88 -1.74 -3.58
C LYS A 65 -7.27 -2.17 -2.26
N LEU A 66 -7.87 -1.71 -1.17
CA LEU A 66 -7.60 -2.18 0.18
C LEU A 66 -8.66 -3.20 0.58
N ALA A 67 -8.23 -4.38 0.97
CA ALA A 67 -9.06 -5.39 1.58
C ALA A 67 -8.62 -5.61 3.04
N ILE A 68 -9.59 -5.65 3.95
CA ILE A 68 -9.37 -5.88 5.38
C ILE A 68 -10.24 -7.04 5.81
N GLN A 69 -9.62 -8.12 6.23
CA GLN A 69 -10.28 -9.27 6.84
C GLN A 69 -10.28 -9.07 8.35
N THR A 70 -11.43 -8.85 8.95
CA THR A 70 -11.54 -8.57 10.40
C THR A 70 -11.79 -9.82 11.24
N GLY A 71 -11.66 -10.99 10.63
CA GLY A 71 -11.98 -12.26 11.28
C GLY A 71 -13.46 -12.65 11.27
N CYS A 72 -14.34 -11.68 11.03
CA CYS A 72 -15.79 -11.85 10.84
C CYS A 72 -16.23 -11.18 9.54
N ASN A 73 -16.35 -9.87 9.54
CA ASN A 73 -16.68 -9.10 8.35
C ASN A 73 -15.45 -8.81 7.51
N ASN A 74 -15.67 -8.55 6.22
CA ASN A 74 -14.66 -8.02 5.33
C ASN A 74 -14.96 -6.55 5.06
N GLN A 75 -13.93 -5.72 5.17
CA GLN A 75 -14.00 -4.31 4.81
C GLN A 75 -13.20 -4.08 3.55
N GLY A 76 -13.61 -3.11 2.74
CA GLY A 76 -12.92 -2.76 1.51
C GLY A 76 -13.06 -1.31 1.14
N GLY A 77 -12.04 -0.79 0.45
CA GLY A 77 -12.00 0.58 -0.07
C GLY A 77 -10.86 0.74 -1.05
N THR A 78 -10.52 1.99 -1.37
CA THR A 78 -9.34 2.31 -2.17
C THR A 78 -8.23 2.88 -1.29
N TRP A 79 -6.99 2.78 -1.78
CA TRP A 79 -5.83 3.32 -1.10
C TRP A 79 -4.83 3.95 -2.07
N ALA A 80 -4.03 4.88 -1.55
CA ALA A 80 -2.89 5.47 -2.25
C ALA A 80 -1.80 5.82 -1.22
N VAL A 81 -0.59 6.12 -1.70
CA VAL A 81 0.49 6.67 -0.88
C VAL A 81 0.70 8.14 -1.21
N GLU A 82 0.71 8.99 -0.18
CA GLU A 82 1.10 10.39 -0.26
C GLU A 82 2.24 10.65 0.75
N GLY A 83 3.48 10.67 0.27
CA GLY A 83 4.67 10.78 1.11
C GLY A 83 4.79 9.59 2.07
N ASN A 84 4.69 9.86 3.37
CA ASN A 84 4.73 8.83 4.43
C ASN A 84 3.34 8.47 4.97
N LYS A 85 2.27 8.69 4.19
CA LYS A 85 0.89 8.41 4.60
C LYS A 85 0.21 7.48 3.62
N ILE A 86 -0.52 6.52 4.15
CA ILE A 86 -1.55 5.76 3.43
C ILE A 86 -2.82 6.61 3.45
N VAL A 87 -3.35 6.91 2.27
CA VAL A 87 -4.63 7.62 2.09
C VAL A 87 -5.67 6.60 1.70
N THR A 88 -6.80 6.59 2.39
CA THR A 88 -7.87 5.61 2.16
C THR A 88 -9.21 6.29 1.94
N SER A 89 -10.05 5.67 1.11
CA SER A 89 -11.45 6.05 0.95
C SER A 89 -12.30 5.62 2.16
N PRO A 90 -13.58 6.02 2.25
CA PRO A 90 -14.53 5.35 3.11
C PRO A 90 -14.52 3.84 2.88
N LEU A 91 -14.55 3.04 3.95
CA LEU A 91 -14.61 1.59 3.87
C LEU A 91 -16.07 1.12 3.80
N VAL A 92 -16.34 0.17 2.92
CA VAL A 92 -17.59 -0.62 2.92
C VAL A 92 -17.35 -1.92 3.65
N SER A 93 -18.35 -2.43 4.39
CA SER A 93 -18.23 -3.65 5.18
C SER A 93 -19.38 -4.59 4.89
N THR A 94 -19.13 -5.91 4.96
CA THR A 94 -20.21 -6.90 5.11
C THR A 94 -20.83 -6.76 6.50
N MET A 95 -22.06 -7.24 6.69
CA MET A 95 -22.83 -6.99 7.90
C MET A 95 -23.27 -8.31 8.55
N MET A 96 -22.31 -9.06 9.09
CA MET A 96 -22.62 -10.22 9.94
C MET A 96 -22.52 -9.83 11.42
N ALA A 97 -23.41 -10.36 12.25
CA ALA A 97 -23.28 -10.27 13.69
C ALA A 97 -22.29 -11.32 14.18
N CYS A 98 -21.25 -10.88 14.89
CA CYS A 98 -20.18 -11.72 15.39
C CYS A 98 -19.96 -11.51 16.88
N THR A 99 -19.01 -12.24 17.45
CA THR A 99 -18.59 -12.08 18.84
C THR A 99 -18.02 -10.68 19.09
N ASP A 100 -18.11 -10.19 20.31
CA ASP A 100 -17.72 -8.82 20.68
C ASP A 100 -16.25 -8.52 20.36
N ASP A 101 -15.35 -9.50 20.52
CA ASP A 101 -13.93 -9.38 20.21
C ASP A 101 -13.68 -9.08 18.71
N LEU A 102 -14.39 -9.79 17.82
CA LEU A 102 -14.32 -9.57 16.38
C LEU A 102 -14.98 -8.26 15.95
N MET A 103 -16.10 -7.88 16.58
CA MET A 103 -16.75 -6.59 16.35
C MET A 103 -15.91 -5.41 16.83
N GLN A 104 -15.13 -5.56 17.90
CA GLN A 104 -14.17 -4.56 18.35
C GLN A 104 -13.02 -4.42 17.35
N GLN A 105 -12.52 -5.54 16.84
CA GLN A 105 -11.46 -5.56 15.82
C GLN A 105 -11.91 -4.88 14.51
N GLU A 106 -13.17 -5.09 14.10
CA GLU A 106 -13.77 -4.42 12.95
C GLU A 106 -13.85 -2.89 13.16
N ARG A 107 -14.32 -2.45 14.31
CA ARG A 107 -14.35 -1.01 14.66
C ARG A 107 -12.95 -0.41 14.67
N LEU A 108 -11.97 -1.11 15.25
CA LEU A 108 -10.58 -0.66 15.29
C LEU A 108 -10.03 -0.43 13.87
N SER A 109 -10.26 -1.38 12.95
CA SER A 109 -9.76 -1.23 11.57
C SER A 109 -10.44 -0.06 10.84
N ALA A 110 -11.73 0.16 11.06
CA ALA A 110 -12.44 1.31 10.49
C ALA A 110 -11.94 2.63 11.09
N ASP A 111 -11.70 2.70 12.40
CA ASP A 111 -11.15 3.89 13.07
C ASP A 111 -9.76 4.27 12.54
N ILE A 112 -8.94 3.28 12.19
CA ILE A 112 -7.60 3.51 11.63
C ILE A 112 -7.67 3.90 10.16
N PHE A 113 -8.48 3.20 9.35
CA PHE A 113 -8.36 3.26 7.88
C PHE A 113 -9.55 3.89 7.14
N SER A 114 -10.75 4.02 7.74
CA SER A 114 -11.90 4.54 6.98
C SER A 114 -11.78 6.05 6.77
N GLU A 115 -11.61 6.48 5.51
CA GLU A 115 -11.48 7.89 5.10
C GLU A 115 -10.36 8.63 5.88
N LYS A 116 -9.16 8.06 5.90
CA LYS A 116 -8.02 8.55 6.69
C LYS A 116 -6.80 8.83 5.84
N LYS A 117 -5.92 9.67 6.41
CA LYS A 117 -4.51 9.83 6.02
C LYS A 117 -3.64 9.32 7.16
N VAL A 118 -3.19 8.08 7.05
CA VAL A 118 -2.55 7.34 8.14
C VAL A 118 -1.04 7.36 7.96
N PRO A 119 -0.26 8.01 8.84
CA PRO A 119 1.19 7.90 8.83
C PRO A 119 1.63 6.44 9.00
N PHE A 120 2.61 6.01 8.21
CA PHE A 120 3.12 4.66 8.25
C PHE A 120 4.64 4.59 8.09
N GLU A 121 5.20 3.48 8.56
CA GLU A 121 6.59 3.10 8.40
C GLU A 121 6.68 1.59 8.12
N ILE A 122 7.52 1.19 7.19
CA ILE A 122 7.86 -0.21 6.95
C ILE A 122 9.31 -0.43 7.33
N SER A 123 9.56 -1.43 8.17
CA SER A 123 10.89 -1.83 8.63
C SER A 123 11.05 -3.34 8.53
N THR A 124 12.28 -3.82 8.74
CA THR A 124 12.56 -5.26 8.83
C THR A 124 13.22 -5.54 10.17
N VAL A 125 12.63 -6.45 10.93
CA VAL A 125 13.14 -6.90 12.23
C VAL A 125 13.35 -8.40 12.18
N ASN A 126 14.58 -8.87 12.38
CA ASN A 126 14.96 -10.30 12.32
C ASN A 126 14.46 -11.00 11.02
N GLY A 127 14.53 -10.30 9.89
CA GLY A 127 14.06 -10.82 8.60
C GLY A 127 12.55 -10.74 8.37
N GLN A 128 11.77 -10.33 9.37
CA GLN A 128 10.32 -10.15 9.29
C GLN A 128 9.98 -8.72 8.86
N ALA A 129 9.14 -8.56 7.84
CA ALA A 129 8.60 -7.25 7.48
C ALA A 129 7.61 -6.77 8.54
N ILE A 130 7.75 -5.52 8.96
CA ILE A 130 6.91 -4.86 9.97
C ILE A 130 6.33 -3.59 9.37
N LEU A 131 5.01 -3.47 9.39
CA LEU A 131 4.29 -2.24 9.09
C LEU A 131 3.81 -1.62 10.41
N THR A 132 4.21 -0.40 10.68
CA THR A 132 3.68 0.40 11.79
C THR A 132 2.83 1.52 11.22
N VAL A 133 1.58 1.62 11.65
CA VAL A 133 0.68 2.74 11.33
C VAL A 133 0.38 3.52 12.60
N THR A 134 0.19 4.84 12.47
CA THR A 134 -0.13 5.71 13.60
C THR A 134 -1.53 6.29 13.40
N ASP A 135 -2.43 6.03 14.34
CA ASP A 135 -3.80 6.53 14.28
C ASP A 135 -3.90 8.03 14.59
N ALA A 136 -5.11 8.59 14.49
CA ALA A 136 -5.37 10.01 14.76
C ALA A 136 -5.12 10.42 16.23
N LYS A 137 -5.04 9.45 17.16
CA LYS A 137 -4.75 9.65 18.58
C LYS A 137 -3.25 9.53 18.88
N GLY A 138 -2.42 9.25 17.87
CA GLY A 138 -0.99 9.02 18.01
C GLY A 138 -0.63 7.61 18.49
N GLN A 139 -1.59 6.68 18.56
CA GLN A 139 -1.33 5.30 18.93
C GLN A 139 -0.74 4.54 17.74
N LYS A 140 0.33 3.77 18.02
CA LYS A 140 0.98 2.92 17.03
C LYS A 140 0.34 1.54 16.99
N HIS A 141 0.02 1.09 15.78
CA HIS A 141 -0.51 -0.23 15.49
C HIS A 141 0.50 -0.98 14.62
N VAL A 142 0.92 -2.16 15.09
CA VAL A 142 1.99 -2.95 14.48
C VAL A 142 1.41 -4.16 13.77
N PHE A 143 1.85 -4.38 12.54
CA PHE A 143 1.47 -5.51 11.70
C PHE A 143 2.73 -6.24 11.23
N THR A 144 2.68 -7.57 11.19
CA THR A 144 3.72 -8.39 10.55
C THR A 144 3.31 -8.75 9.13
N GLY A 145 4.27 -8.67 8.20
CA GLY A 145 4.04 -8.96 6.79
C GLY A 145 4.39 -10.41 6.44
N GLU A 146 3.47 -11.11 5.83
CA GLU A 146 3.72 -12.35 5.10
C GLU A 146 3.77 -12.06 3.60
N LYS A 147 4.84 -12.47 2.92
CA LYS A 147 4.95 -12.25 1.47
C LYS A 147 3.76 -12.83 0.74
N VAL A 148 3.14 -12.02 -0.10
CA VAL A 148 2.13 -12.49 -1.04
C VAL A 148 2.82 -13.46 -2.01
N ALA A 149 2.33 -14.71 -2.09
CA ALA A 149 2.82 -15.65 -3.09
C ALA A 149 2.62 -15.03 -4.47
N ASN A 150 3.71 -14.80 -5.21
CA ASN A 150 3.62 -14.23 -6.54
C ASN A 150 2.77 -15.16 -7.42
N SER A 151 1.67 -14.65 -7.95
CA SER A 151 0.86 -15.35 -8.97
C SER A 151 1.68 -15.76 -10.20
N ASN A 152 2.81 -15.08 -10.43
CA ASN A 152 3.78 -15.42 -11.48
C ASN A 152 4.39 -16.83 -11.31
N VAL A 153 4.33 -17.43 -10.12
CA VAL A 153 4.76 -18.82 -9.92
C VAL A 153 3.82 -19.78 -10.67
N LEU A 154 2.53 -19.47 -10.74
CA LEU A 154 1.57 -20.32 -11.46
C LEU A 154 1.75 -20.23 -12.99
N THR A 155 2.08 -19.05 -13.50
CA THR A 155 2.28 -18.82 -14.95
C THR A 155 3.60 -19.32 -15.48
N ASN A 156 4.61 -19.53 -14.61
CA ASN A 156 5.93 -20.02 -14.98
C ASN A 156 5.99 -21.54 -15.13
N TYR A 157 4.92 -22.26 -14.78
CA TYR A 157 4.87 -23.72 -14.80
C TYR A 157 3.61 -24.22 -15.48
N THR A 158 3.74 -25.32 -16.19
CA THR A 158 2.60 -26.15 -16.62
C THR A 158 2.39 -27.21 -15.56
N TRP A 159 1.22 -27.20 -14.95
CA TRP A 159 0.86 -28.13 -13.88
C TRP A 159 0.17 -29.35 -14.48
N SER A 160 0.64 -30.57 -14.16
CA SER A 160 -0.01 -31.79 -14.62
C SER A 160 -0.40 -32.67 -13.43
N TYR A 161 -1.62 -33.18 -13.48
CA TYR A 161 -2.13 -34.17 -12.55
C TYR A 161 -2.50 -35.45 -13.29
N GLN A 162 -1.93 -36.56 -12.89
CA GLN A 162 -2.25 -37.89 -13.46
C GLN A 162 -3.15 -38.64 -12.47
N PRO A 163 -4.47 -38.74 -12.73
CA PRO A 163 -5.34 -39.59 -11.93
C PRO A 163 -4.96 -41.09 -12.09
N ALA A 164 -5.06 -41.88 -11.00
CA ALA A 164 -4.58 -43.26 -10.94
C ALA A 164 -5.18 -44.17 -12.01
N ASN A 165 -6.39 -43.86 -12.49
CA ASN A 165 -7.14 -44.73 -13.41
C ASN A 165 -7.33 -44.12 -14.82
N THR A 166 -6.55 -43.13 -15.19
CA THR A 166 -6.64 -42.50 -16.51
C THR A 166 -5.32 -42.55 -17.27
N LYS A 167 -5.39 -42.67 -18.59
CA LYS A 167 -4.20 -42.65 -19.45
C LYS A 167 -3.77 -41.25 -19.86
N ARG A 168 -4.57 -40.22 -19.55
CA ARG A 168 -4.28 -38.83 -19.94
C ARG A 168 -4.20 -37.95 -18.71
N PRO A 169 -3.12 -37.17 -18.56
CA PRO A 169 -3.02 -36.19 -17.50
C PRO A 169 -4.01 -35.02 -17.71
N ILE A 170 -4.45 -34.44 -16.61
CA ILE A 170 -5.06 -33.09 -16.62
C ILE A 170 -3.93 -32.09 -16.61
N VAL A 171 -3.88 -31.22 -17.61
CA VAL A 171 -2.83 -30.19 -17.73
C VAL A 171 -3.48 -28.82 -17.52
N LEU A 172 -2.92 -28.05 -16.59
CA LEU A 172 -3.33 -26.67 -16.31
C LEU A 172 -2.16 -25.74 -16.68
N SER A 173 -2.45 -24.74 -17.51
CA SER A 173 -1.55 -23.65 -17.80
C SER A 173 -2.27 -22.34 -17.51
N PHE A 174 -1.60 -21.46 -16.77
CA PHE A 174 -2.13 -20.13 -16.45
C PHE A 174 -1.47 -19.13 -17.39
N LEU A 175 -2.28 -18.36 -18.10
CA LEU A 175 -1.81 -17.26 -18.96
C LEU A 175 -1.60 -16.02 -18.11
N ALA A 176 -0.54 -15.26 -18.44
CA ALA A 176 -0.20 -13.99 -17.78
C ALA A 176 -1.12 -12.86 -18.24
#